data_60768d45817d548448bdebd1c701b1fb
#
_entry.id   60768d45817d548448bdebd1c701b1fb
#
_cell.length_a   1.000
_cell.length_b   1.000
_cell.length_c   1.000
_cell.angle_alpha   90.00
_cell.angle_beta   90.00
_cell.angle_gamma   90.00
#
_symmetry.space_group_name_H-M   'P 1'
#
loop_
_entity.id
_entity.type
_entity.pdbx_description
1 polymer ?
#
loop_
_entity_poly.entity_id
_entity_poly.type
_entity_poly.pdbx_seq_one_letter_code
_entity_poly.pdbx_strand_id
1 'polypeptide(L)'
;SMANSAKLYKAMLDGLEYRGTAFYQCYTSCQPEHGVADDMSADQARMIRDSRGMPEFIYNPRVGETLQEGFEIKGNPSLKRDWWETKYPSTGEKYNMTVAHWATTEARFRRHLKEIPEAQSGEFIHMDNILTLITQQDVIYRRVFDESHHAYVPDWGVYFKAEVNGKFKYYTVSRQMVLFHIERRKSWRILQSRAGVENEDYAAQKDLLKKLEDGELTRDDFLERGAELINQQIATTKES
;
A
#
# COMPACT_ATOMS: atom_id res chain seq x y z
N SER A 1 12.01 1.90 -12.96
CA SER A 1 13.08 1.41 -12.08
C SER A 1 13.68 0.10 -12.59
N MET A 2 14.73 -0.38 -11.95
CA MET A 2 15.34 -1.69 -12.25
C MET A 2 14.43 -2.88 -11.92
N ALA A 3 13.29 -2.65 -11.27
CA ALA A 3 12.27 -3.68 -11.05
C ALA A 3 11.78 -4.33 -12.36
N ASN A 4 11.73 -3.52 -13.43
CA ASN A 4 11.42 -3.97 -14.79
C ASN A 4 12.28 -3.17 -15.78
N SER A 5 13.46 -3.67 -16.10
CA SER A 5 14.43 -3.00 -16.97
C SER A 5 13.93 -2.84 -18.41
N ALA A 6 13.18 -3.81 -18.95
CA ALA A 6 12.62 -3.74 -20.28
C ALA A 6 11.56 -2.61 -20.39
N LYS A 7 10.69 -2.48 -19.38
CA LYS A 7 9.71 -1.40 -19.31
C LYS A 7 10.38 -0.03 -19.15
N LEU A 8 11.44 0.05 -18.33
CA LEU A 8 12.22 1.27 -18.16
C LEU A 8 12.86 1.71 -19.47
N TYR A 9 13.52 0.77 -20.18
CA TYR A 9 14.15 1.03 -21.47
C TYR A 9 13.13 1.53 -22.50
N LYS A 10 11.99 0.83 -22.63
CA LYS A 10 10.91 1.24 -23.52
C LYS A 10 10.41 2.64 -23.19
N ALA A 11 10.14 2.94 -21.93
CA ALA A 11 9.66 4.26 -21.51
C ALA A 11 10.67 5.37 -21.84
N MET A 12 11.99 5.09 -21.72
CA MET A 12 13.02 6.04 -22.12
C MET A 12 13.02 6.30 -23.63
N LEU A 13 12.88 5.27 -24.45
CA LEU A 13 12.77 5.44 -25.91
C LEU A 13 11.52 6.24 -26.29
N ASP A 14 10.36 5.88 -25.74
CA ASP A 14 9.09 6.57 -26.00
C ASP A 14 9.19 8.07 -25.63
N GLY A 15 9.89 8.39 -24.55
CA GLY A 15 10.10 9.78 -24.15
C GLY A 15 11.11 10.55 -24.98
N LEU A 16 12.11 9.88 -25.57
CA LEU A 16 13.05 10.50 -26.52
C LEU A 16 12.37 10.83 -27.87
N GLU A 17 11.39 10.02 -28.25
CA GLU A 17 10.57 10.25 -29.44
C GLU A 17 9.47 11.30 -29.23
N TYR A 18 9.17 11.63 -27.99
CA TYR A 18 8.14 12.60 -27.64
C TYR A 18 8.59 14.03 -27.95
N ARG A 19 7.80 14.75 -28.74
CA ARG A 19 8.05 16.17 -29.04
C ARG A 19 7.55 17.07 -27.90
N GLY A 20 8.25 17.09 -26.82
CA GLY A 20 7.90 17.87 -25.62
C GLY A 20 8.79 17.46 -24.46
N THR A 21 8.45 17.93 -23.26
CA THR A 21 9.18 17.57 -22.04
C THR A 21 8.82 16.17 -21.62
N ALA A 22 9.81 15.27 -21.49
CA ALA A 22 9.66 13.98 -20.84
C ALA A 22 10.28 14.03 -19.44
N PHE A 23 9.56 13.55 -18.45
CA PHE A 23 10.00 13.50 -17.05
C PHE A 23 10.09 12.05 -16.57
N TYR A 24 11.21 11.71 -15.94
CA TYR A 24 11.46 10.38 -15.39
C TYR A 24 11.81 10.48 -13.92
N GLN A 25 11.06 9.77 -13.09
CA GLN A 25 11.41 9.56 -11.70
C GLN A 25 11.81 8.11 -11.49
N CYS A 26 13.08 7.87 -11.21
CA CYS A 26 13.63 6.54 -11.08
C CYS A 26 14.07 6.27 -9.63
N TYR A 27 13.61 5.15 -9.05
CA TYR A 27 14.18 4.65 -7.82
C TYR A 27 15.55 4.02 -8.12
N THR A 28 16.53 4.37 -7.33
CA THR A 28 17.83 3.70 -7.26
C THR A 28 18.20 3.49 -5.79
N SER A 29 18.82 2.37 -5.45
CA SER A 29 19.40 2.15 -4.13
C SER A 29 20.79 2.79 -4.07
N CYS A 30 21.09 3.46 -2.95
CA CYS A 30 22.43 3.92 -2.63
C CYS A 30 22.97 3.02 -1.51
N GLN A 31 23.94 2.15 -1.81
CA GLN A 31 24.40 1.13 -0.87
C GLN A 31 24.82 1.69 0.49
N PRO A 32 25.64 2.75 0.59
CA PRO A 32 26.07 3.30 1.89
C PRO A 32 24.90 3.79 2.74
N GLU A 33 23.96 4.55 2.14
CA GLU A 33 22.83 5.14 2.86
C GLU A 33 21.74 4.12 3.18
N HIS A 34 21.43 3.23 2.24
CA HIS A 34 20.40 2.23 2.43
C HIS A 34 20.90 0.98 3.18
N GLY A 35 22.23 0.77 3.25
CA GLY A 35 22.84 -0.41 3.85
C GLY A 35 22.49 -1.71 3.15
N VAL A 36 22.40 -1.64 1.81
CA VAL A 36 22.01 -2.73 0.92
C VAL A 36 23.26 -3.26 0.22
N ALA A 37 23.35 -4.57 0.02
CA ALA A 37 24.46 -5.17 -0.74
C ALA A 37 24.44 -4.75 -2.21
N ASP A 38 25.61 -4.76 -2.86
CA ASP A 38 25.81 -4.23 -4.21
C ASP A 38 24.99 -4.94 -5.27
N ASP A 39 24.73 -6.23 -5.09
CA ASP A 39 23.96 -7.09 -5.99
C ASP A 39 22.43 -7.00 -5.78
N MET A 40 21.97 -6.30 -4.73
CA MET A 40 20.57 -6.25 -4.33
C MET A 40 19.75 -5.12 -4.99
N SER A 41 20.32 -4.29 -5.85
CA SER A 41 19.64 -3.12 -6.42
C SER A 41 18.35 -3.45 -7.17
N ALA A 42 18.34 -4.55 -7.93
CA ALA A 42 17.13 -4.97 -8.66
C ALA A 42 16.07 -5.53 -7.73
N ASP A 43 16.46 -6.26 -6.68
CA ASP A 43 15.55 -6.80 -5.68
C ASP A 43 14.92 -5.67 -4.84
N GLN A 44 15.72 -4.69 -4.43
CA GLN A 44 15.22 -3.49 -3.75
C GLN A 44 14.23 -2.72 -4.60
N ALA A 45 14.51 -2.56 -5.90
CA ALA A 45 13.59 -1.92 -6.83
C ALA A 45 12.28 -2.70 -6.99
N ARG A 46 12.33 -4.04 -6.98
CA ARG A 46 11.13 -4.88 -6.97
C ARG A 46 10.37 -4.73 -5.66
N MET A 47 11.04 -4.84 -4.52
CA MET A 47 10.42 -4.74 -3.20
C MET A 47 9.71 -3.40 -2.98
N ILE A 48 10.33 -2.27 -3.33
CA ILE A 48 9.70 -0.95 -3.16
C ILE A 48 8.49 -0.76 -4.07
N ARG A 49 8.52 -1.32 -5.30
CA ARG A 49 7.36 -1.34 -6.21
C ARG A 49 6.22 -2.18 -5.63
N ASP A 50 6.53 -3.42 -5.26
CA ASP A 50 5.55 -4.43 -4.87
C ASP A 50 4.91 -4.12 -3.52
N SER A 51 5.65 -3.46 -2.63
CA SER A 51 5.18 -2.94 -1.34
C SER A 51 4.41 -1.62 -1.43
N ARG A 52 4.14 -1.09 -2.61
CA ARG A 52 3.53 0.23 -2.85
C ARG A 52 4.36 1.41 -2.36
N GLY A 53 5.62 1.20 -1.98
CA GLY A 53 6.52 2.29 -1.61
C GLY A 53 6.76 3.26 -2.77
N MET A 54 6.99 2.70 -3.98
CA MET A 54 7.11 3.46 -5.23
C MET A 54 6.54 2.64 -6.40
N PRO A 55 5.21 2.60 -6.57
CA PRO A 55 4.57 1.91 -7.68
C PRO A 55 5.02 2.47 -9.03
N GLU A 56 5.11 1.62 -10.03
CA GLU A 56 5.41 2.05 -11.40
C GLU A 56 4.16 2.58 -12.09
N PHE A 57 4.29 3.71 -12.77
CA PHE A 57 3.26 4.21 -13.68
C PHE A 57 3.90 4.93 -14.87
N ILE A 58 3.16 5.02 -15.95
CA ILE A 58 3.48 5.83 -17.14
C ILE A 58 2.25 6.68 -17.43
N TYR A 59 2.46 7.96 -17.69
CA TYR A 59 1.44 8.84 -18.22
C TYR A 59 1.91 9.35 -19.59
N ASN A 60 1.12 9.08 -20.63
CA ASN A 60 1.36 9.58 -21.99
C ASN A 60 0.10 10.29 -22.49
N PRO A 61 0.09 11.63 -22.55
CA PRO A 61 -1.09 12.41 -22.95
C PRO A 61 -1.46 12.25 -24.44
N ARG A 62 -0.67 11.53 -25.24
CA ARG A 62 -0.99 11.22 -26.63
C ARG A 62 -1.78 9.93 -26.81
N VAL A 63 -1.92 9.16 -25.76
CA VAL A 63 -2.69 7.90 -25.77
C VAL A 63 -4.10 8.21 -25.31
N GLY A 64 -5.03 8.27 -26.25
CA GLY A 64 -6.44 8.52 -25.97
C GLY A 64 -6.78 9.99 -25.67
N GLU A 65 -8.06 10.24 -25.40
CA GLU A 65 -8.63 11.57 -25.14
C GLU A 65 -8.82 11.85 -23.64
N THR A 66 -8.77 10.81 -22.81
CA THR A 66 -8.98 10.91 -21.36
C THR A 66 -7.70 10.66 -20.59
N LEU A 67 -7.65 11.16 -19.33
CA LEU A 67 -6.56 10.88 -18.42
C LEU A 67 -6.36 9.37 -18.21
N GLN A 68 -7.46 8.61 -18.11
CA GLN A 68 -7.42 7.16 -17.88
C GLN A 68 -6.76 6.40 -19.01
N GLU A 69 -7.04 6.75 -20.26
CA GLU A 69 -6.46 6.12 -21.43
C GLU A 69 -4.95 6.37 -21.53
N GLY A 70 -4.52 7.57 -21.12
CA GLY A 70 -3.10 7.95 -21.09
C GLY A 70 -2.33 7.39 -19.90
N PHE A 71 -3.01 6.77 -18.90
CA PHE A 71 -2.40 6.40 -17.63
C PHE A 71 -2.26 4.88 -17.47
N GLU A 72 -1.03 4.38 -17.36
CA GLU A 72 -0.72 2.97 -17.26
C GLU A 72 -0.04 2.63 -15.93
N ILE A 73 -0.59 1.65 -15.19
CA ILE A 73 0.00 1.09 -13.96
C ILE A 73 0.32 -0.40 -14.07
N LYS A 74 0.28 -0.97 -15.29
CA LYS A 74 0.66 -2.37 -15.55
C LYS A 74 2.11 -2.61 -15.13
N GLY A 75 2.37 -3.82 -14.59
CA GLY A 75 3.69 -4.19 -14.06
C GLY A 75 3.77 -4.13 -12.53
N ASN A 76 2.80 -3.48 -11.87
CA ASN A 76 2.61 -3.65 -10.42
C ASN A 76 1.78 -4.92 -10.15
N PRO A 77 2.09 -5.71 -9.12
CA PRO A 77 1.30 -6.89 -8.79
C PRO A 77 -0.07 -6.49 -8.20
N SER A 78 -1.06 -7.39 -8.30
CA SER A 78 -2.38 -7.26 -7.68
C SER A 78 -3.04 -5.89 -7.91
N LEU A 79 -3.26 -5.52 -9.19
CA LEU A 79 -3.69 -4.17 -9.59
C LEU A 79 -4.99 -3.70 -8.91
N LYS A 80 -5.90 -4.61 -8.55
CA LYS A 80 -7.20 -4.28 -7.94
C LYS A 80 -7.16 -4.22 -6.41
N ARG A 81 -6.09 -4.71 -5.78
CA ARG A 81 -5.94 -4.78 -4.31
C ARG A 81 -5.06 -3.65 -3.78
N ASP A 82 -5.25 -3.31 -2.52
CA ASP A 82 -4.41 -2.32 -1.86
C ASP A 82 -2.95 -2.78 -1.79
N TRP A 83 -2.75 -4.03 -1.39
CA TRP A 83 -1.42 -4.63 -1.24
C TRP A 83 -1.24 -5.83 -2.15
N TRP A 84 0.03 -6.22 -2.33
CA TRP A 84 0.36 -7.46 -3.00
C TRP A 84 0.28 -8.62 -2.00
N GLU A 85 -0.72 -9.49 -2.17
CA GLU A 85 -0.78 -10.76 -1.46
C GLU A 85 0.27 -11.71 -2.06
N THR A 86 1.24 -12.07 -1.26
CA THR A 86 2.32 -13.01 -1.61
C THR A 86 2.47 -14.08 -0.53
N LYS A 87 3.53 -14.88 -0.60
CA LYS A 87 3.76 -15.99 0.33
C LYS A 87 5.15 -15.89 0.94
N TYR A 88 5.27 -16.24 2.22
CA TYR A 88 6.58 -16.41 2.84
C TYR A 88 7.32 -17.58 2.19
N PRO A 89 8.58 -17.41 1.78
CA PRO A 89 9.36 -18.47 1.13
C PRO A 89 9.48 -19.75 1.96
N SER A 90 9.63 -19.65 3.28
CA SER A 90 9.87 -20.79 4.17
C SER A 90 8.63 -21.64 4.44
N THR A 91 7.42 -21.02 4.52
CA THR A 91 6.20 -21.72 4.95
C THR A 91 5.12 -21.79 3.88
N GLY A 92 5.16 -20.91 2.86
CA GLY A 92 4.08 -20.77 1.89
C GLY A 92 2.84 -20.07 2.44
N GLU A 93 2.84 -19.60 3.69
CA GLU A 93 1.77 -18.81 4.30
C GLU A 93 1.60 -17.49 3.56
N LYS A 94 0.36 -17.09 3.30
CA LYS A 94 0.06 -15.82 2.61
C LYS A 94 0.19 -14.63 3.55
N TYR A 95 0.68 -13.53 3.02
CA TYR A 95 0.70 -12.24 3.70
C TYR A 95 0.58 -11.07 2.72
N ASN A 96 0.20 -9.91 3.20
CA ASN A 96 0.19 -8.67 2.43
C ASN A 96 1.57 -7.99 2.53
N MET A 97 2.28 -7.91 1.40
CA MET A 97 3.54 -7.18 1.34
C MET A 97 3.28 -5.68 1.39
N THR A 98 3.69 -5.05 2.47
CA THR A 98 3.55 -3.61 2.70
C THR A 98 4.89 -2.89 2.70
N VAL A 99 4.86 -1.57 2.71
CA VAL A 99 6.06 -0.74 2.79
C VAL A 99 6.89 -1.02 4.06
N ALA A 100 6.29 -1.53 5.14
CA ALA A 100 7.01 -1.93 6.34
C ALA A 100 7.92 -3.14 6.09
N HIS A 101 7.50 -4.10 5.26
CA HIS A 101 8.34 -5.23 4.86
C HIS A 101 9.58 -4.77 4.06
N TRP A 102 9.40 -3.86 3.10
CA TRP A 102 10.52 -3.27 2.40
C TRP A 102 11.46 -2.51 3.35
N ALA A 103 10.92 -1.76 4.31
CA ALA A 103 11.70 -1.00 5.26
C ALA A 103 12.64 -1.85 6.15
N THR A 104 12.32 -3.15 6.37
CA THR A 104 13.22 -4.04 7.12
C THR A 104 14.56 -4.27 6.43
N THR A 105 14.61 -4.07 5.13
CA THR A 105 15.81 -4.30 4.30
C THR A 105 16.69 -3.07 4.16
N GLU A 106 16.25 -1.92 4.68
CA GLU A 106 16.98 -0.66 4.54
C GLU A 106 17.40 -0.06 5.89
N ALA A 107 18.70 0.18 6.04
CA ALA A 107 19.29 0.66 7.30
C ALA A 107 18.67 1.97 7.81
N ARG A 108 18.28 2.89 6.91
CA ARG A 108 17.69 4.18 7.24
C ARG A 108 16.38 4.10 8.03
N PHE A 109 15.66 2.96 7.95
CA PHE A 109 14.41 2.76 8.69
C PHE A 109 14.58 2.06 10.03
N ARG A 110 15.80 1.63 10.42
CA ARG A 110 16.03 0.89 11.67
C ARG A 110 15.46 1.58 12.90
N ARG A 111 15.52 2.91 12.96
CA ARG A 111 14.96 3.70 14.08
C ARG A 111 13.44 3.64 14.19
N HIS A 112 12.75 3.16 13.17
CA HIS A 112 11.29 3.06 13.09
C HIS A 112 10.78 1.64 13.32
N LEU A 113 11.67 0.68 13.56
CA LEU A 113 11.39 -0.73 13.74
C LEU A 113 12.02 -1.21 15.05
N LYS A 114 11.25 -1.89 15.89
CA LYS A 114 11.74 -2.56 17.10
C LYS A 114 11.33 -4.03 17.04
N GLU A 115 12.30 -4.93 17.07
CA GLU A 115 12.04 -6.36 17.14
C GLU A 115 11.42 -6.71 18.50
N ILE A 116 10.36 -7.51 18.50
CA ILE A 116 9.66 -8.00 19.68
C ILE A 116 9.61 -9.53 19.66
N PRO A 117 9.52 -10.21 20.82
CA PRO A 117 9.21 -11.63 20.88
C PRO A 117 7.83 -11.91 20.26
N GLU A 118 7.69 -13.06 19.58
CA GLU A 118 6.41 -13.51 19.02
C GLU A 118 5.29 -13.53 20.08
N ALA A 119 5.57 -13.99 21.28
CA ALA A 119 4.60 -14.08 22.37
C ALA A 119 3.98 -12.72 22.75
N GLN A 120 4.64 -11.61 22.45
CA GLN A 120 4.13 -10.26 22.71
C GLN A 120 3.31 -9.69 21.55
N SER A 121 3.29 -10.33 20.38
CA SER A 121 2.62 -9.77 19.19
C SER A 121 1.12 -9.52 19.43
N GLY A 122 0.46 -10.35 20.24
CA GLY A 122 -0.94 -10.18 20.62
C GLY A 122 -1.27 -8.91 21.44
N GLU A 123 -0.26 -8.21 21.95
CA GLU A 123 -0.44 -6.93 22.67
C GLU A 123 -0.59 -5.73 21.72
N PHE A 124 -0.33 -5.93 20.43
CA PHE A 124 -0.27 -4.89 19.41
C PHE A 124 -1.30 -5.11 18.30
N ILE A 125 -1.64 -4.03 17.60
CA ILE A 125 -2.53 -4.08 16.43
C ILE A 125 -1.74 -4.59 15.22
N HIS A 126 -2.22 -5.63 14.52
CA HIS A 126 -1.58 -6.05 13.28
C HIS A 126 -1.68 -4.96 12.20
N MET A 127 -0.62 -4.76 11.40
CA MET A 127 -0.53 -3.70 10.41
C MET A 127 -1.70 -3.72 9.41
N ASP A 128 -2.17 -4.89 9.00
CA ASP A 128 -3.31 -5.02 8.08
C ASP A 128 -4.61 -4.49 8.70
N ASN A 129 -4.74 -4.55 10.01
CA ASN A 129 -5.95 -4.14 10.73
C ASN A 129 -6.00 -2.65 11.03
N ILE A 130 -4.85 -1.96 11.02
CA ILE A 130 -4.81 -0.52 11.33
C ILE A 130 -5.67 0.30 10.36
N LEU A 131 -5.72 -0.09 9.10
CA LEU A 131 -6.50 0.60 8.08
C LEU A 131 -8.00 0.42 8.28
N THR A 132 -8.43 -0.77 8.71
CA THR A 132 -9.83 -1.04 9.08
C THR A 132 -10.25 -0.17 10.25
N LEU A 133 -9.44 -0.10 11.31
CA LEU A 133 -9.71 0.73 12.47
C LEU A 133 -9.78 2.23 12.13
N ILE A 134 -8.94 2.70 11.22
CA ILE A 134 -8.93 4.09 10.76
C ILE A 134 -10.14 4.40 9.87
N THR A 135 -10.58 3.45 9.05
CA THR A 135 -11.74 3.66 8.14
C THR A 135 -13.07 3.68 8.92
N GLN A 136 -13.16 2.93 10.01
CA GLN A 136 -14.36 2.86 10.86
C GLN A 136 -14.71 4.19 11.54
N GLN A 137 -13.72 5.03 11.74
CA GLN A 137 -13.93 6.37 12.26
C GLN A 137 -13.73 7.36 11.12
N ASP A 138 -14.73 7.56 10.26
CA ASP A 138 -14.70 8.50 9.12
C ASP A 138 -14.08 9.86 9.43
N VAL A 139 -14.21 10.27 10.68
CA VAL A 139 -13.60 11.45 11.26
C VAL A 139 -12.07 11.31 11.34
N ILE A 140 -11.54 10.10 11.57
CA ILE A 140 -10.10 9.85 11.74
C ILE A 140 -9.38 9.79 10.39
N TYR A 141 -9.99 9.24 9.33
CA TYR A 141 -9.34 9.15 8.03
C TYR A 141 -9.02 10.53 7.43
N ARG A 142 -9.92 11.48 7.57
CA ARG A 142 -9.67 12.89 7.15
C ARG A 142 -8.63 13.58 8.02
N ARG A 143 -8.52 13.20 9.30
CA ARG A 143 -7.64 13.81 10.29
C ARG A 143 -6.25 13.19 10.35
N VAL A 144 -6.05 11.96 9.88
CA VAL A 144 -4.72 11.30 9.86
C VAL A 144 -3.71 12.07 9.01
N PHE A 145 -4.17 12.86 8.03
CA PHE A 145 -3.32 13.71 7.19
C PHE A 145 -3.22 15.16 7.68
N ASP A 146 -3.92 15.51 8.75
CA ASP A 146 -3.73 16.77 9.46
C ASP A 146 -2.72 16.53 10.59
N GLU A 147 -1.58 17.20 10.54
CA GLU A 147 -0.49 17.05 11.52
C GLU A 147 -0.96 17.22 12.97
N SER A 148 -2.00 18.05 13.19
CA SER A 148 -2.59 18.28 14.52
C SER A 148 -3.29 17.04 15.11
N HIS A 149 -3.56 16.01 14.29
CA HIS A 149 -4.34 14.82 14.67
C HIS A 149 -3.53 13.51 14.62
N HIS A 150 -2.23 13.56 14.39
CA HIS A 150 -1.32 12.40 14.42
C HIS A 150 -1.35 11.64 15.77
N ALA A 151 -1.85 12.28 16.85
CA ALA A 151 -1.97 11.66 18.17
C ALA A 151 -2.90 10.41 18.19
N TYR A 152 -3.83 10.30 17.24
CA TYR A 152 -4.74 9.15 17.14
C TYR A 152 -4.10 7.92 16.51
N VAL A 153 -2.96 8.06 15.85
CA VAL A 153 -2.20 6.94 15.29
C VAL A 153 -1.28 6.40 16.38
N PRO A 154 -1.37 5.11 16.76
CA PRO A 154 -0.53 4.53 17.81
C PRO A 154 0.96 4.70 17.49
N ASP A 155 1.75 5.12 18.47
CA ASP A 155 3.20 5.09 18.39
C ASP A 155 3.69 3.82 19.07
N TRP A 156 4.36 2.95 18.31
CA TRP A 156 4.81 1.63 18.76
C TRP A 156 3.68 0.68 19.17
N GLY A 157 2.43 0.97 18.75
CA GLY A 157 1.25 0.16 19.04
C GLY A 157 0.82 -0.76 17.89
N VAL A 158 1.57 -0.77 16.78
CA VAL A 158 1.28 -1.57 15.59
C VAL A 158 2.45 -2.50 15.30
N TYR A 159 2.18 -3.74 14.91
CA TYR A 159 3.20 -4.72 14.56
C TYR A 159 2.94 -5.38 13.21
N PHE A 160 3.98 -6.01 12.67
CA PHE A 160 3.90 -6.92 11.54
C PHE A 160 4.93 -8.04 11.67
N LYS A 161 4.69 -9.14 10.95
CA LYS A 161 5.58 -10.30 10.85
C LYS A 161 6.34 -10.20 9.53
N ALA A 162 7.65 -10.43 9.54
CA ALA A 162 8.47 -10.48 8.34
C ALA A 162 9.39 -11.71 8.38
N GLU A 163 9.70 -12.26 7.21
CA GLU A 163 10.74 -13.29 7.08
C GLU A 163 12.06 -12.60 6.70
N VAL A 164 13.06 -12.72 7.59
CA VAL A 164 14.38 -12.11 7.40
C VAL A 164 15.43 -13.23 7.52
N ASN A 165 16.17 -13.48 6.45
CA ASN A 165 17.17 -14.56 6.38
C ASN A 165 16.60 -15.94 6.77
N GLY A 166 15.39 -16.26 6.28
CA GLY A 166 14.72 -17.55 6.53
C GLY A 166 14.17 -17.72 7.95
N LYS A 167 14.12 -16.66 8.75
CA LYS A 167 13.55 -16.65 10.10
C LYS A 167 12.45 -15.63 10.22
N PHE A 168 11.37 -15.99 10.90
CA PHE A 168 10.33 -15.03 11.25
C PHE A 168 10.80 -14.08 12.35
N LYS A 169 10.53 -12.81 12.12
CA LYS A 169 10.74 -11.73 13.07
C LYS A 169 9.46 -10.91 13.17
N TYR A 170 9.18 -10.42 14.34
CA TYR A 170 8.04 -9.57 14.65
C TYR A 170 8.56 -8.19 15.01
N TYR A 171 8.00 -7.15 14.40
CA TYR A 171 8.44 -5.77 14.60
C TYR A 171 7.26 -4.89 15.01
N THR A 172 7.42 -4.15 16.10
CA THR A 172 6.59 -2.97 16.30
C THR A 172 7.16 -1.79 15.50
N VAL A 173 6.29 -0.87 15.14
CA VAL A 173 6.63 0.26 14.28
C VAL A 173 6.30 1.59 14.93
N SER A 174 7.12 2.61 14.63
CA SER A 174 6.84 3.98 15.03
C SER A 174 5.59 4.53 14.32
N ARG A 175 4.97 5.56 14.91
CA ARG A 175 3.86 6.29 14.31
C ARG A 175 4.16 6.75 12.89
N GLN A 176 5.38 7.22 12.62
CA GLN A 176 5.78 7.66 11.29
C GLN A 176 5.71 6.54 10.24
N MET A 177 6.07 5.31 10.63
CA MET A 177 5.94 4.15 9.74
C MET A 177 4.47 3.80 9.48
N VAL A 178 3.60 3.89 10.48
CA VAL A 178 2.15 3.71 10.30
C VAL A 178 1.59 4.76 9.35
N LEU A 179 1.94 6.03 9.54
CA LEU A 179 1.52 7.13 8.66
C LEU A 179 2.02 6.93 7.23
N PHE A 180 3.26 6.46 7.07
CA PHE A 180 3.82 6.13 5.77
C PHE A 180 3.05 5.01 5.08
N HIS A 181 2.69 3.96 5.82
CA HIS A 181 1.86 2.86 5.32
C HIS A 181 0.49 3.36 4.83
N ILE A 182 -0.20 4.17 5.63
CA ILE A 182 -1.51 4.75 5.28
C ILE A 182 -1.40 5.63 4.02
N GLU A 183 -0.40 6.47 3.96
CA GLU A 183 -0.16 7.37 2.83
C GLU A 183 0.15 6.60 1.54
N ARG A 184 0.96 5.52 1.60
CA ARG A 184 1.25 4.68 0.43
C ARG A 184 0.00 3.99 -0.12
N ARG A 185 -0.87 3.50 0.76
CA ARG A 185 -2.17 2.96 0.34
C ARG A 185 -3.02 4.02 -0.37
N LYS A 186 -3.12 5.23 0.18
CA LYS A 186 -3.86 6.33 -0.43
C LYS A 186 -3.29 6.69 -1.80
N SER A 187 -1.97 6.83 -1.90
CA SER A 187 -1.30 7.11 -3.16
C SER A 187 -1.56 6.03 -4.21
N TRP A 188 -1.52 4.74 -3.81
CA TRP A 188 -1.84 3.64 -4.70
C TRP A 188 -3.28 3.68 -5.21
N ARG A 189 -4.26 3.96 -4.35
CA ARG A 189 -5.67 4.10 -4.73
C ARG A 189 -5.90 5.27 -5.70
N ILE A 190 -5.16 6.36 -5.54
CA ILE A 190 -5.17 7.48 -6.50
C ILE A 190 -4.64 7.00 -7.87
N LEU A 191 -3.57 6.23 -7.91
CA LEU A 191 -3.04 5.67 -9.16
C LEU A 191 -4.03 4.71 -9.82
N GLN A 192 -4.67 3.82 -9.04
CA GLN A 192 -5.72 2.93 -9.53
C GLN A 192 -6.87 3.73 -10.18
N SER A 193 -7.36 4.74 -9.49
CA SER A 193 -8.44 5.61 -10.00
C SER A 193 -8.04 6.32 -11.29
N ARG A 194 -6.83 6.88 -11.37
CA ARG A 194 -6.31 7.54 -12.57
C ARG A 194 -6.15 6.59 -13.75
N ALA A 195 -5.82 5.33 -13.49
CA ALA A 195 -5.71 4.29 -14.49
C ALA A 195 -7.04 3.58 -14.82
N GLY A 196 -8.16 4.06 -14.28
CA GLY A 196 -9.48 3.45 -14.48
C GLY A 196 -9.61 2.03 -13.91
N VAL A 197 -8.77 1.68 -12.92
CA VAL A 197 -8.84 0.37 -12.27
C VAL A 197 -9.94 0.39 -11.22
N GLU A 198 -10.97 -0.41 -11.44
CA GLU A 198 -12.02 -0.68 -10.46
C GLU A 198 -11.44 -1.63 -9.38
N ASN A 199 -11.06 -1.07 -8.25
CA ASN A 199 -10.61 -1.86 -7.10
C ASN A 199 -11.79 -2.44 -6.32
N GLU A 200 -11.51 -3.31 -5.33
CA GLU A 200 -12.54 -3.99 -4.53
C GLU A 200 -13.47 -2.99 -3.82
N ASP A 201 -12.95 -1.89 -3.31
CA ASP A 201 -13.75 -0.84 -2.65
C ASP A 201 -14.65 -0.10 -3.64
N TYR A 202 -14.15 0.19 -4.84
CA TYR A 202 -14.93 0.84 -5.89
C TYR A 202 -16.12 -0.03 -6.33
N ALA A 203 -15.88 -1.33 -6.51
CA ALA A 203 -16.93 -2.28 -6.87
C ALA A 203 -18.02 -2.34 -5.79
N ALA A 204 -17.63 -2.39 -4.51
CA ALA A 204 -18.55 -2.38 -3.39
C ALA A 204 -19.35 -1.06 -3.29
N GLN A 205 -18.69 0.07 -3.46
CA GLN A 205 -19.35 1.39 -3.47
C GLN A 205 -20.33 1.53 -4.65
N LYS A 206 -19.97 1.03 -5.82
CA LYS A 206 -20.82 1.06 -7.02
C LYS A 206 -22.07 0.20 -6.84
N ASP A 207 -21.93 -1.00 -6.25
CA ASP A 207 -23.08 -1.87 -5.94
C ASP A 207 -24.03 -1.19 -4.93
N LEU A 208 -23.48 -0.60 -3.89
CA LEU A 208 -24.25 0.14 -2.88
C LEU A 208 -24.96 1.36 -3.48
N LEU A 209 -24.30 2.15 -4.32
CA LEU A 209 -24.88 3.31 -5.00
C LEU A 209 -26.04 2.87 -5.92
N LYS A 210 -25.84 1.78 -6.66
CA LYS A 210 -26.88 1.21 -7.53
C LYS A 210 -28.11 0.79 -6.73
N LYS A 211 -27.94 0.11 -5.59
CA LYS A 211 -29.04 -0.30 -4.71
C LYS A 211 -29.79 0.92 -4.14
N LEU A 212 -29.09 2.05 -3.90
CA LEU A 212 -29.69 3.31 -3.51
C LEU A 212 -30.51 3.93 -4.65
N GLU A 213 -29.96 3.95 -5.87
CA GLU A 213 -30.63 4.48 -7.07
C GLU A 213 -31.85 3.64 -7.44
N ASP A 214 -31.78 2.32 -7.33
CA ASP A 214 -32.86 1.37 -7.59
C ASP A 214 -33.94 1.36 -6.47
N GLY A 215 -33.72 2.11 -5.36
CA GLY A 215 -34.62 2.19 -4.22
C GLY A 215 -34.66 0.93 -3.34
N GLU A 216 -33.73 0.01 -3.54
CA GLU A 216 -33.57 -1.22 -2.73
C GLU A 216 -32.97 -0.91 -1.34
N LEU A 217 -32.33 0.25 -1.19
CA LEU A 217 -31.75 0.74 0.07
C LEU A 217 -32.16 2.20 0.28
N THR A 218 -32.57 2.50 1.52
CA THR A 218 -32.72 3.91 1.94
C THR A 218 -31.36 4.49 2.35
N ARG A 219 -31.30 5.82 2.46
CA ARG A 219 -30.09 6.50 2.93
C ARG A 219 -29.73 6.04 4.36
N ASP A 220 -30.72 5.77 5.18
CA ASP A 220 -30.53 5.32 6.57
C ASP A 220 -30.05 3.89 6.61
N ASP A 221 -30.59 2.98 5.79
CA ASP A 221 -30.09 1.60 5.60
C ASP A 221 -28.64 1.59 5.10
N PHE A 222 -28.28 2.53 4.22
CA PHE A 222 -26.90 2.66 3.74
C PHE A 222 -25.92 3.03 4.85
N LEU A 223 -26.31 3.95 5.72
CA LEU A 223 -25.49 4.38 6.86
C LEU A 223 -25.39 3.26 7.92
N GLU A 224 -26.48 2.55 8.17
CA GLU A 224 -26.56 1.45 9.14
C GLU A 224 -25.78 0.21 8.68
N ARG A 225 -25.91 -0.22 7.43
CA ARG A 225 -25.11 -1.31 6.83
C ARG A 225 -23.62 -0.96 6.71
N GLY A 226 -23.30 0.29 6.44
CA GLY A 226 -21.93 0.75 6.49
C GLY A 226 -21.34 0.55 7.90
N ALA A 227 -22.08 0.89 8.94
CA ALA A 227 -21.70 0.68 10.32
C ALA A 227 -21.64 -0.82 10.72
N GLU A 228 -22.56 -1.66 10.23
CA GLU A 228 -22.59 -3.10 10.50
C GLU A 228 -21.42 -3.86 9.84
N LEU A 229 -21.12 -3.58 8.57
CA LEU A 229 -19.96 -4.15 7.88
C LEU A 229 -18.65 -3.83 8.61
N ILE A 230 -18.57 -2.63 9.12
CA ILE A 230 -17.49 -2.14 9.95
C ILE A 230 -17.39 -2.96 11.25
N ASN A 231 -18.50 -3.14 11.96
CA ASN A 231 -18.57 -3.88 13.23
C ASN A 231 -18.29 -5.38 13.06
N GLN A 232 -18.73 -6.00 11.95
CA GLN A 232 -18.46 -7.40 11.64
C GLN A 232 -16.97 -7.65 11.38
N GLN A 233 -16.28 -6.73 10.73
CA GLN A 233 -14.83 -6.83 10.54
C GLN A 233 -14.05 -6.70 11.86
N ILE A 234 -14.56 -5.90 12.81
CA ILE A 234 -13.96 -5.81 14.17
C ILE A 234 -14.15 -7.12 14.94
N ALA A 235 -15.33 -7.72 14.87
CA ALA A 235 -15.65 -8.95 15.61
C ALA A 235 -14.78 -10.13 15.12
N THR A 236 -14.62 -10.29 13.80
CA THR A 236 -13.75 -11.33 13.21
C THR A 236 -12.28 -11.16 13.56
N THR A 237 -11.85 -9.94 13.84
CA THR A 237 -10.45 -9.66 14.22
C THR A 237 -10.19 -9.92 15.71
N LYS A 238 -11.23 -9.98 16.54
CA LYS A 238 -11.11 -10.30 17.97
C LYS A 238 -11.17 -11.81 18.27
N GLU A 239 -11.64 -12.62 17.32
CA GLU A 239 -11.78 -14.07 17.46
C GLU A 239 -10.66 -14.86 16.75
N SER A 240 -9.76 -14.20 16.04
CA SER A 240 -8.56 -14.76 15.41
C SER A 240 -7.28 -14.36 16.14
#